data_3a96fd81ee6bc87c21b06d4257f9b975
#
_entry.id   3a96fd81ee6bc87c21b06d4257f9b975
#
_cell.length_a   1.000
_cell.length_b   1.000
_cell.length_c   1.000
_cell.angle_alpha   90.00
_cell.angle_beta   90.00
_cell.angle_gamma   90.00
#
_symmetry.space_group_name_H-M   'P 1'
#
loop_
_entity.id
_entity.type
_entity.pdbx_description
1 polymer ?
#
loop_
_entity_poly.entity_id
_entity_poly.type
_entity_poly.pdbx_seq_one_letter_code
_entity_poly.pdbx_strand_id
1 'polypeptide(L)'
;MDYHIEMLSGCPALYLPAVRRLIIMALLGLPLLSCTPAWQQPIAPENISFLSRSETQTHDDISVTVAVPSEEETQQLFGTNLYKSRVQPVWISVENRTQQGLTLMRNAVDDAYISPAEAAFLRHAGPRQADREMDLFFQAAEFKNPVPPGEIVNGYIFTNIDEGFKNINVDLLSDAALFNFVFTVMIPGLNTGMEYVDLDQLYTAIENVTATEDLQARLQDEACCTTNQKGTATGDPLNIVFIGERSAIMSAMIRRGWHVTEINHMKSALKTTRSFVFGRQYLYSPISPLYHYGRSQDLGLQKARQSVSRRNHIRLWLAPYRFRDMDVFLGQISRDIGVAFFKNTLTTHTIDPYVDHTRDGLVGDLAYSQNLSGVGYVAGSQVSTEVDTHYNLTPDPYYSDGYRAVFFFSEETTPLDEIDHIMWLPQWHPGLQPNVE
;
A
#
# COMPACT_ATOMS: atom_id res chain seq x y z
N MET A 1 6.19 -23.76 -58.88
CA MET A 1 7.21 -22.72 -58.80
C MET A 1 8.14 -23.12 -57.65
N ASP A 2 9.15 -23.86 -58.04
CA ASP A 2 10.14 -24.47 -57.15
C ASP A 2 11.23 -23.46 -56.85
N TYR A 3 11.52 -23.24 -55.57
CA TYR A 3 12.72 -22.51 -55.13
C TYR A 3 13.67 -23.49 -54.48
N HIS A 4 14.77 -23.76 -55.20
CA HIS A 4 15.96 -24.45 -54.74
C HIS A 4 16.67 -23.62 -53.65
N ILE A 5 16.99 -24.25 -52.53
CA ILE A 5 17.95 -23.72 -51.53
C ILE A 5 19.31 -24.40 -51.80
N GLU A 6 20.26 -23.64 -52.26
CA GLU A 6 21.67 -24.04 -52.36
C GLU A 6 22.32 -24.03 -50.98
N MET A 7 22.87 -25.17 -50.59
CA MET A 7 23.76 -25.30 -49.42
C MET A 7 25.16 -24.81 -49.79
N LEU A 8 25.59 -23.73 -49.16
CA LEU A 8 26.98 -23.32 -49.14
C LEU A 8 27.75 -24.02 -47.99
N SER A 9 28.54 -25.03 -48.36
CA SER A 9 29.53 -25.65 -47.51
C SER A 9 30.79 -24.78 -47.41
N GLY A 10 31.24 -24.49 -46.19
CA GLY A 10 32.56 -23.86 -45.98
C GLY A 10 32.76 -23.21 -44.62
N CYS A 11 32.90 -23.97 -43.56
CA CYS A 11 33.52 -23.50 -42.32
C CYS A 11 34.97 -23.99 -42.22
N PRO A 12 35.97 -23.13 -42.08
CA PRO A 12 37.34 -23.55 -41.81
C PRO A 12 37.48 -24.05 -40.37
N ALA A 13 38.07 -25.23 -40.21
CA ALA A 13 38.38 -25.85 -38.93
C ALA A 13 39.46 -25.03 -38.18
N LEU A 14 39.08 -24.37 -37.08
CA LEU A 14 40.02 -23.76 -36.15
C LEU A 14 40.70 -24.85 -35.31
N TYR A 15 42.00 -25.06 -35.60
CA TYR A 15 42.91 -25.92 -34.83
C TYR A 15 43.20 -25.23 -33.48
N LEU A 16 42.59 -25.65 -32.40
CA LEU A 16 42.95 -25.24 -31.02
C LEU A 16 43.92 -26.27 -30.43
N PRO A 17 45.05 -25.87 -29.83
CA PRO A 17 46.01 -26.79 -29.27
C PRO A 17 45.42 -27.61 -28.12
N ALA A 18 45.87 -28.86 -28.04
CA ALA A 18 45.33 -29.92 -27.16
C ALA A 18 45.18 -29.57 -25.67
N VAL A 19 46.01 -28.66 -25.17
CA VAL A 19 46.01 -28.19 -23.76
C VAL A 19 44.76 -27.39 -23.42
N ARG A 20 44.21 -26.60 -24.34
CA ARG A 20 42.94 -25.83 -24.11
C ARG A 20 41.70 -26.73 -24.09
N ARG A 21 41.73 -27.87 -24.78
CA ARG A 21 40.61 -28.84 -24.76
C ARG A 21 40.50 -29.58 -23.43
N LEU A 22 41.60 -29.83 -22.74
CA LEU A 22 41.61 -30.45 -21.41
C LEU A 22 41.02 -29.52 -20.32
N ILE A 23 41.28 -28.23 -20.37
CA ILE A 23 40.74 -27.24 -19.40
C ILE A 23 39.24 -27.01 -19.61
N ILE A 24 38.78 -27.01 -20.86
CA ILE A 24 37.34 -26.86 -21.17
C ILE A 24 36.54 -28.13 -20.79
N MET A 25 37.13 -29.32 -20.94
CA MET A 25 36.50 -30.56 -20.48
C MET A 25 36.52 -30.72 -18.95
N ALA A 26 37.51 -30.19 -18.24
CA ALA A 26 37.54 -30.19 -16.78
C ALA A 26 36.57 -29.22 -16.14
N LEU A 27 36.20 -28.10 -16.84
CA LEU A 27 35.16 -27.16 -16.39
C LEU A 27 33.75 -27.60 -16.70
N LEU A 28 33.55 -28.50 -17.68
CA LEU A 28 32.22 -29.08 -18.01
C LEU A 28 31.89 -30.34 -17.23
N GLY A 29 32.82 -30.87 -16.45
CA GLY A 29 32.71 -32.17 -15.77
C GLY A 29 32.47 -32.11 -14.27
N LEU A 30 32.29 -30.93 -13.66
CA LEU A 30 31.80 -30.83 -12.30
C LEU A 30 30.27 -30.73 -12.35
N PRO A 31 29.53 -31.82 -12.03
CA PRO A 31 28.13 -31.66 -11.69
C PRO A 31 28.11 -30.78 -10.43
N LEU A 32 27.67 -29.55 -10.55
CA LEU A 32 27.17 -28.78 -9.41
C LEU A 32 25.99 -29.58 -8.87
N LEU A 33 26.29 -30.61 -8.06
CA LEU A 33 25.30 -31.20 -7.16
C LEU A 33 24.95 -30.12 -6.13
N SER A 34 24.14 -29.16 -6.56
CA SER A 34 23.34 -28.35 -5.66
C SER A 34 22.34 -29.28 -5.02
N CYS A 35 22.76 -29.97 -3.97
CA CYS A 35 21.83 -30.65 -3.06
C CYS A 35 21.03 -29.54 -2.37
N THR A 36 19.98 -29.06 -2.98
CA THR A 36 18.91 -28.39 -2.24
C THR A 36 18.37 -29.42 -1.26
N PRO A 37 18.42 -29.16 0.06
CA PRO A 37 17.87 -30.08 1.02
C PRO A 37 16.39 -30.32 0.69
N ALA A 38 15.95 -31.57 0.71
CA ALA A 38 14.54 -31.90 0.57
C ALA A 38 13.74 -31.16 1.63
N TRP A 39 12.55 -30.69 1.26
CA TRP A 39 11.65 -30.07 2.22
C TRP A 39 11.34 -31.02 3.37
N GLN A 40 11.28 -30.49 4.57
CA GLN A 40 10.91 -31.20 5.78
C GLN A 40 9.75 -30.47 6.45
N GLN A 41 8.78 -31.21 6.91
CA GLN A 41 7.66 -30.66 7.66
C GLN A 41 8.20 -29.91 8.89
N PRO A 42 7.85 -28.63 9.06
CA PRO A 42 8.29 -27.86 10.21
C PRO A 42 7.67 -28.42 11.49
N ILE A 43 8.43 -28.37 12.57
CA ILE A 43 7.89 -28.58 13.92
C ILE A 43 7.20 -27.28 14.30
N ALA A 44 5.91 -27.36 14.63
CA ALA A 44 5.15 -26.19 15.05
C ALA A 44 5.86 -25.52 16.24
N PRO A 45 6.27 -24.23 16.14
CA PRO A 45 6.91 -23.56 17.27
C PRO A 45 5.90 -23.40 18.41
N GLU A 46 6.35 -23.66 19.66
CA GLU A 46 5.50 -23.54 20.87
C GLU A 46 4.97 -22.09 21.06
N ASN A 47 5.72 -21.09 20.56
CA ASN A 47 5.34 -19.70 20.60
C ASN A 47 5.47 -19.09 19.21
N ILE A 48 4.34 -18.80 18.56
CA ILE A 48 4.29 -18.21 17.23
C ILE A 48 4.22 -16.70 17.38
N SER A 49 5.33 -16.01 17.14
CA SER A 49 5.47 -14.56 17.38
C SER A 49 4.49 -13.70 16.60
N PHE A 50 4.08 -14.11 15.39
CA PHE A 50 3.18 -13.31 14.55
C PHE A 50 1.78 -13.14 15.16
N LEU A 51 1.32 -14.04 16.02
CA LEU A 51 0.02 -13.92 16.70
C LEU A 51 -0.01 -12.78 17.72
N SER A 52 1.14 -12.30 18.20
CA SER A 52 1.20 -11.10 19.05
C SER A 52 0.83 -9.81 18.30
N ARG A 53 0.79 -9.87 16.98
CA ARG A 53 0.40 -8.77 16.08
C ARG A 53 -0.97 -9.00 15.47
N SER A 54 -1.74 -9.95 16.00
CA SER A 54 -3.09 -10.21 15.50
C SER A 54 -4.05 -9.05 15.83
N GLU A 55 -4.97 -8.81 14.92
CA GLU A 55 -6.06 -7.85 15.09
C GLU A 55 -7.38 -8.61 15.13
N THR A 56 -8.29 -8.18 16.00
CA THR A 56 -9.60 -8.82 16.19
C THR A 56 -10.72 -7.81 16.09
N GLN A 57 -11.74 -8.14 15.32
CA GLN A 57 -13.01 -7.42 15.27
C GLN A 57 -14.14 -8.36 15.67
N THR A 58 -15.15 -7.84 16.37
CA THR A 58 -16.31 -8.61 16.81
C THR A 58 -17.58 -7.81 16.57
N HIS A 59 -18.50 -8.36 15.80
CA HIS A 59 -19.85 -7.87 15.64
C HIS A 59 -20.81 -9.03 15.27
N ASP A 60 -22.09 -8.87 15.50
CA ASP A 60 -23.15 -9.85 15.16
C ASP A 60 -22.87 -11.29 15.65
N ASP A 61 -22.33 -11.43 16.90
CA ASP A 61 -21.95 -12.72 17.48
C ASP A 61 -20.86 -13.49 16.69
N ILE A 62 -20.09 -12.77 15.88
CA ILE A 62 -18.96 -13.31 15.13
C ILE A 62 -17.69 -12.57 15.55
N SER A 63 -16.63 -13.30 15.93
CA SER A 63 -15.31 -12.74 16.17
C SER A 63 -14.36 -13.21 15.08
N VAL A 64 -13.71 -12.27 14.41
CA VAL A 64 -12.69 -12.54 13.41
C VAL A 64 -11.37 -12.01 13.88
N THR A 65 -10.34 -12.86 13.84
CA THR A 65 -8.96 -12.48 14.15
C THR A 65 -8.09 -12.77 12.94
N VAL A 66 -7.23 -11.80 12.58
CA VAL A 66 -6.31 -11.93 11.47
C VAL A 66 -4.88 -11.64 11.90
N ALA A 67 -3.91 -12.29 11.26
CA ALA A 67 -2.49 -12.00 11.44
C ALA A 67 -1.71 -12.36 10.18
N VAL A 68 -0.63 -11.64 9.90
CA VAL A 68 0.24 -11.90 8.75
C VAL A 68 1.65 -12.23 9.24
N PRO A 69 2.14 -13.47 8.98
CA PRO A 69 3.51 -13.84 9.28
C PRO A 69 4.52 -13.04 8.43
N SER A 70 5.64 -12.64 9.03
CA SER A 70 6.77 -12.06 8.32
C SER A 70 7.47 -13.06 7.39
N GLU A 71 8.38 -12.58 6.55
CA GLU A 71 9.20 -13.43 5.68
C GLU A 71 9.92 -14.54 6.47
N GLU A 72 10.53 -14.20 7.60
CA GLU A 72 11.26 -15.14 8.46
C GLU A 72 10.33 -16.15 9.15
N GLU A 73 9.16 -15.69 9.60
CA GLU A 73 8.16 -16.54 10.23
C GLU A 73 7.56 -17.55 9.25
N THR A 74 7.42 -17.22 7.96
CA THR A 74 6.97 -18.21 6.96
C THR A 74 7.93 -19.37 6.81
N GLN A 75 9.25 -19.13 6.92
CA GLN A 75 10.25 -20.19 6.91
C GLN A 75 10.07 -21.17 8.10
N GLN A 76 9.70 -20.66 9.27
CA GLN A 76 9.46 -21.47 10.47
C GLN A 76 8.13 -22.23 10.37
N LEU A 77 7.10 -21.59 9.87
CA LEU A 77 5.73 -22.14 9.81
C LEU A 77 5.54 -23.16 8.69
N PHE A 78 6.18 -22.95 7.54
CA PHE A 78 5.97 -23.72 6.33
C PHE A 78 7.22 -24.51 5.89
N GLY A 79 8.33 -24.43 6.62
CA GLY A 79 9.61 -25.05 6.24
C GLY A 79 10.22 -24.46 4.97
N THR A 80 9.65 -23.37 4.48
CA THR A 80 10.11 -22.69 3.27
C THR A 80 9.74 -21.20 3.29
N ASN A 81 10.57 -20.37 2.66
CA ASN A 81 10.31 -18.93 2.54
C ASN A 81 9.33 -18.64 1.39
N LEU A 82 8.07 -18.40 1.73
CA LEU A 82 7.00 -18.14 0.77
C LEU A 82 7.14 -16.80 0.07
N TYR A 83 7.70 -15.78 0.75
CA TYR A 83 7.89 -14.46 0.17
C TYR A 83 8.81 -14.46 -1.06
N LYS A 84 9.77 -15.41 -1.16
CA LYS A 84 10.59 -15.59 -2.35
C LYS A 84 9.80 -15.96 -3.60
N SER A 85 8.65 -16.58 -3.42
CA SER A 85 7.70 -16.91 -4.50
C SER A 85 6.54 -15.92 -4.60
N ARG A 86 6.64 -14.77 -3.91
CA ARG A 86 5.61 -13.73 -3.83
C ARG A 86 4.28 -14.22 -3.28
N VAL A 87 4.33 -15.19 -2.38
CA VAL A 87 3.17 -15.72 -1.64
C VAL A 87 3.24 -15.22 -0.20
N GLN A 88 2.16 -14.61 0.27
CA GLN A 88 2.00 -14.11 1.63
C GLN A 88 0.83 -14.83 2.29
N PRO A 89 1.06 -15.66 3.32
CA PRO A 89 -0.03 -16.30 4.04
C PRO A 89 -0.70 -15.28 4.97
N VAL A 90 -2.01 -15.29 4.99
CA VAL A 90 -2.86 -14.58 5.96
C VAL A 90 -3.48 -15.63 6.86
N TRP A 91 -3.17 -15.58 8.15
CA TRP A 91 -3.82 -16.41 9.13
C TRP A 91 -5.14 -15.77 9.55
N ILE A 92 -6.22 -16.56 9.54
CA ILE A 92 -7.56 -16.13 9.88
C ILE A 92 -8.12 -17.11 10.92
N SER A 93 -8.71 -16.59 11.98
CA SER A 93 -9.52 -17.35 12.94
C SER A 93 -10.91 -16.73 12.99
N VAL A 94 -11.94 -17.57 12.86
CA VAL A 94 -13.34 -17.16 12.95
C VAL A 94 -13.99 -17.95 14.08
N GLU A 95 -14.49 -17.22 15.07
CA GLU A 95 -15.36 -17.75 16.12
C GLU A 95 -16.82 -17.43 15.75
N ASN A 96 -17.59 -18.47 15.52
CA ASN A 96 -19.00 -18.35 15.10
C ASN A 96 -19.93 -18.66 16.30
N ARG A 97 -20.46 -17.62 16.94
CA ARG A 97 -21.45 -17.79 18.03
C ARG A 97 -22.88 -17.70 17.52
N THR A 98 -23.09 -17.58 16.21
CA THR A 98 -24.41 -17.56 15.59
C THR A 98 -25.03 -18.97 15.52
N GLN A 99 -26.26 -19.07 15.07
CA GLN A 99 -26.96 -20.35 14.86
C GLN A 99 -26.81 -20.89 13.44
N GLN A 100 -26.06 -20.19 12.57
CA GLN A 100 -25.89 -20.55 11.14
C GLN A 100 -24.44 -20.89 10.84
N GLY A 101 -24.23 -21.73 9.85
CA GLY A 101 -22.87 -21.97 9.31
C GLY A 101 -22.40 -20.75 8.51
N LEU A 102 -21.11 -20.42 8.62
CA LEU A 102 -20.51 -19.31 7.91
C LEU A 102 -19.49 -19.83 6.88
N THR A 103 -19.52 -19.27 5.69
CA THR A 103 -18.58 -19.60 4.62
C THR A 103 -17.67 -18.41 4.31
N LEU A 104 -16.38 -18.55 4.56
CA LEU A 104 -15.38 -17.55 4.17
C LEU A 104 -15.28 -17.46 2.64
N MET A 105 -15.48 -16.25 2.13
CA MET A 105 -15.27 -15.90 0.72
C MET A 105 -13.79 -15.65 0.44
N ARG A 106 -13.04 -16.67 0.04
CA ARG A 106 -11.57 -16.61 -0.10
C ARG A 106 -11.08 -15.47 -0.99
N ASN A 107 -11.77 -15.21 -2.10
CA ASN A 107 -11.42 -14.14 -3.03
C ASN A 107 -11.71 -12.73 -2.50
N ALA A 108 -12.44 -12.59 -1.39
CA ALA A 108 -12.58 -11.31 -0.71
C ALA A 108 -11.31 -10.95 0.07
N VAL A 109 -10.58 -11.96 0.59
CA VAL A 109 -9.31 -11.77 1.30
C VAL A 109 -8.22 -11.22 0.37
N ASP A 110 -8.18 -11.76 -0.86
CA ASP A 110 -7.30 -11.29 -1.92
C ASP A 110 -7.91 -11.74 -3.27
N ASP A 111 -8.05 -10.84 -4.22
CA ASP A 111 -8.63 -11.12 -5.54
C ASP A 111 -7.82 -12.16 -6.35
N ALA A 112 -6.52 -12.25 -6.07
CA ALA A 112 -5.62 -13.26 -6.60
C ALA A 112 -5.33 -14.37 -5.57
N TYR A 113 -6.38 -14.88 -4.92
CA TYR A 113 -6.26 -16.05 -4.04
C TYR A 113 -5.42 -17.16 -4.68
N ILE A 114 -4.37 -17.57 -3.97
CA ILE A 114 -3.45 -18.63 -4.38
C ILE A 114 -3.87 -19.93 -3.69
N SER A 115 -4.11 -20.99 -4.44
CA SER A 115 -4.48 -22.26 -3.81
C SER A 115 -3.32 -22.87 -2.99
N PRO A 116 -3.57 -23.68 -1.96
CA PRO A 116 -2.53 -24.36 -1.21
C PRO A 116 -1.58 -25.18 -2.09
N ALA A 117 -2.13 -25.84 -3.08
CA ALA A 117 -1.36 -26.66 -4.04
C ALA A 117 -0.44 -25.76 -4.90
N GLU A 118 -0.91 -24.59 -5.32
CA GLU A 118 -0.09 -23.63 -6.07
C GLU A 118 1.02 -23.05 -5.19
N ALA A 119 0.69 -22.65 -3.95
CA ALA A 119 1.67 -22.12 -3.01
C ALA A 119 2.79 -23.14 -2.70
N ALA A 120 2.44 -24.42 -2.53
CA ALA A 120 3.40 -25.50 -2.37
C ALA A 120 4.22 -25.73 -3.64
N PHE A 121 3.57 -25.83 -4.81
CA PHE A 121 4.21 -26.08 -6.10
C PHE A 121 5.28 -25.06 -6.46
N LEU A 122 5.05 -23.80 -6.15
CA LEU A 122 6.03 -22.72 -6.35
C LEU A 122 7.32 -22.90 -5.52
N ARG A 123 7.30 -23.82 -4.56
CA ARG A 123 8.42 -24.13 -3.66
C ARG A 123 8.97 -25.55 -3.83
N HIS A 124 8.40 -26.36 -4.73
CA HIS A 124 8.92 -27.68 -5.07
C HIS A 124 10.38 -27.58 -5.54
N ALA A 125 11.26 -28.33 -4.93
CA ALA A 125 12.67 -28.38 -5.29
C ALA A 125 13.33 -29.72 -4.93
N GLY A 126 12.54 -30.65 -4.38
CA GLY A 126 13.00 -31.91 -3.82
C GLY A 126 12.61 -33.14 -4.59
N PRO A 127 12.86 -34.32 -4.03
CA PRO A 127 12.31 -35.56 -4.51
C PRO A 127 10.78 -35.56 -4.48
N ARG A 128 10.13 -36.24 -5.42
CA ARG A 128 8.65 -36.27 -5.54
C ARG A 128 7.90 -36.61 -4.23
N GLN A 129 8.52 -37.38 -3.33
CA GLN A 129 7.90 -37.70 -2.04
C GLN A 129 7.86 -36.47 -1.12
N ALA A 130 8.97 -35.72 -1.00
CA ALA A 130 9.03 -34.51 -0.19
C ALA A 130 8.09 -33.42 -0.73
N ASP A 131 8.00 -33.27 -2.06
CA ASP A 131 7.08 -32.34 -2.69
C ASP A 131 5.61 -32.70 -2.39
N ARG A 132 5.28 -34.01 -2.43
CA ARG A 132 3.94 -34.50 -2.05
C ARG A 132 3.61 -34.28 -0.56
N GLU A 133 4.57 -34.48 0.30
CA GLU A 133 4.42 -34.20 1.75
C GLU A 133 4.18 -32.71 1.98
N MET A 134 4.87 -31.83 1.25
CA MET A 134 4.64 -30.38 1.26
C MET A 134 3.21 -30.05 0.80
N ASP A 135 2.73 -30.63 -0.32
CA ASP A 135 1.38 -30.41 -0.83
C ASP A 135 0.32 -30.74 0.24
N LEU A 136 0.47 -31.89 0.90
CA LEU A 136 -0.45 -32.33 1.96
C LEU A 136 -0.41 -31.39 3.17
N PHE A 137 0.77 -30.91 3.55
CA PHE A 137 0.92 -29.97 4.65
C PHE A 137 0.23 -28.64 4.37
N PHE A 138 0.44 -28.07 3.18
CA PHE A 138 -0.18 -26.81 2.78
C PHE A 138 -1.70 -26.97 2.68
N GLN A 139 -2.18 -28.09 2.14
CA GLN A 139 -3.61 -28.40 2.10
C GLN A 139 -4.23 -28.49 3.49
N ALA A 140 -3.51 -29.06 4.48
CA ALA A 140 -3.96 -29.15 5.86
C ALA A 140 -3.97 -27.78 6.57
N ALA A 141 -3.01 -26.90 6.24
CA ALA A 141 -2.85 -25.58 6.83
C ALA A 141 -3.90 -24.55 6.35
N GLU A 142 -4.57 -24.82 5.23
CA GLU A 142 -5.59 -23.92 4.68
C GLU A 142 -6.79 -23.78 5.61
N PHE A 143 -7.37 -22.55 5.65
CA PHE A 143 -8.65 -22.29 6.32
C PHE A 143 -9.78 -23.18 5.74
N LYS A 144 -10.50 -23.87 6.60
CA LYS A 144 -11.54 -24.82 6.18
C LYS A 144 -12.93 -24.21 6.30
N ASN A 145 -13.68 -24.28 5.22
CA ASN A 145 -15.09 -23.94 5.17
C ASN A 145 -15.97 -25.21 5.36
N PRO A 146 -17.18 -25.04 5.89
CA PRO A 146 -17.74 -23.90 6.59
C PRO A 146 -17.22 -23.79 8.03
N VAL A 147 -17.49 -22.64 8.70
CA VAL A 147 -17.36 -22.49 10.15
C VAL A 147 -18.71 -22.87 10.78
N PRO A 148 -18.82 -23.99 11.48
CA PRO A 148 -20.09 -24.42 12.05
C PRO A 148 -20.56 -23.50 13.18
N PRO A 149 -21.87 -23.51 13.52
CA PRO A 149 -22.39 -22.80 14.69
C PRO A 149 -21.69 -23.25 16.00
N GLY A 150 -21.28 -22.28 16.80
CA GLY A 150 -20.65 -22.51 18.10
C GLY A 150 -19.17 -22.98 18.01
N GLU A 151 -18.55 -23.00 16.84
CA GLU A 151 -17.19 -23.47 16.66
C GLU A 151 -16.22 -22.33 16.32
N ILE A 152 -14.92 -22.64 16.52
CA ILE A 152 -13.80 -21.78 16.09
C ILE A 152 -13.04 -22.56 15.02
N VAL A 153 -12.89 -21.94 13.85
CA VAL A 153 -12.08 -22.46 12.76
C VAL A 153 -10.96 -21.48 12.46
N ASN A 154 -9.74 -22.00 12.35
CA ASN A 154 -8.60 -21.18 11.94
C ASN A 154 -7.78 -21.87 10.86
N GLY A 155 -7.00 -21.08 10.12
CA GLY A 155 -6.15 -21.56 9.06
C GLY A 155 -5.60 -20.40 8.22
N TYR A 156 -4.91 -20.74 7.15
CA TYR A 156 -4.26 -19.77 6.26
C TYR A 156 -5.02 -19.62 4.95
N ILE A 157 -5.02 -18.39 4.45
CA ILE A 157 -5.32 -18.06 3.05
C ILE A 157 -4.02 -17.56 2.43
N PHE A 158 -3.63 -18.13 1.29
CA PHE A 158 -2.42 -17.72 0.57
C PHE A 158 -2.77 -16.63 -0.43
N THR A 159 -2.04 -15.53 -0.40
CA THR A 159 -2.36 -14.28 -1.08
C THR A 159 -1.13 -13.71 -1.77
N ASN A 160 -1.31 -12.68 -2.58
CA ASN A 160 -0.20 -11.87 -3.09
C ASN A 160 0.55 -11.18 -1.96
N ILE A 161 1.82 -10.86 -2.23
CA ILE A 161 2.66 -10.14 -1.28
C ILE A 161 2.34 -8.63 -1.33
N ASP A 162 2.06 -8.09 -0.14
CA ASP A 162 2.07 -6.65 0.14
C ASP A 162 3.18 -6.34 1.13
N GLU A 163 3.78 -5.18 1.01
CA GLU A 163 4.80 -4.66 1.94
C GLU A 163 4.22 -3.42 2.64
N GLY A 164 4.57 -3.21 3.91
CA GLY A 164 4.10 -2.10 4.74
C GLY A 164 2.73 -2.38 5.35
N PHE A 165 1.65 -2.25 4.60
CA PHE A 165 0.30 -2.54 5.07
C PHE A 165 -0.42 -3.48 4.10
N LYS A 166 -1.21 -4.39 4.65
CA LYS A 166 -2.10 -5.27 3.90
C LYS A 166 -3.54 -5.03 4.34
N ASN A 167 -4.41 -4.76 3.38
CA ASN A 167 -5.84 -4.77 3.60
C ASN A 167 -6.36 -6.21 3.45
N ILE A 168 -7.12 -6.66 4.43
CA ILE A 168 -7.68 -8.00 4.50
C ILE A 168 -9.19 -7.87 4.69
N ASN A 169 -9.97 -8.23 3.67
CA ASN A 169 -11.41 -8.32 3.79
C ASN A 169 -11.78 -9.76 4.16
N VAL A 170 -12.49 -9.92 5.25
CA VAL A 170 -13.04 -11.22 5.66
C VAL A 170 -14.55 -11.17 5.50
N ASP A 171 -15.00 -11.63 4.35
CA ASP A 171 -16.42 -11.74 4.03
C ASP A 171 -16.91 -13.14 4.38
N LEU A 172 -17.88 -13.21 5.30
CA LEU A 172 -18.48 -14.42 5.78
C LEU A 172 -19.94 -14.49 5.33
N LEU A 173 -20.25 -15.45 4.46
CA LEU A 173 -21.59 -15.66 3.92
C LEU A 173 -22.32 -16.69 4.78
N SER A 174 -23.53 -16.35 5.20
CA SER A 174 -24.54 -17.29 5.73
C SER A 174 -25.70 -17.44 4.76
N ASP A 175 -26.71 -18.25 5.11
CA ASP A 175 -27.94 -18.39 4.32
C ASP A 175 -28.75 -17.10 4.24
N ALA A 176 -28.58 -16.17 5.17
CA ALA A 176 -29.42 -14.98 5.32
C ALA A 176 -28.67 -13.65 5.14
N ALA A 177 -27.35 -13.62 5.34
CA ALA A 177 -26.57 -12.38 5.39
C ALA A 177 -25.13 -12.56 4.96
N LEU A 178 -24.51 -11.46 4.56
CA LEU A 178 -23.07 -11.31 4.37
C LEU A 178 -22.53 -10.44 5.51
N PHE A 179 -21.56 -10.96 6.25
CA PHE A 179 -20.86 -10.24 7.31
C PHE A 179 -19.50 -9.82 6.80
N ASN A 180 -19.20 -8.54 6.85
CA ASN A 180 -17.94 -7.98 6.36
C ASN A 180 -17.09 -7.49 7.52
N PHE A 181 -15.82 -7.93 7.55
CA PHE A 181 -14.78 -7.48 8.47
C PHE A 181 -13.60 -6.97 7.67
N VAL A 182 -13.08 -5.81 8.02
CA VAL A 182 -11.99 -5.17 7.27
C VAL A 182 -10.85 -4.85 8.19
N PHE A 183 -9.69 -5.40 7.88
CA PHE A 183 -8.46 -5.19 8.64
C PHE A 183 -7.40 -4.50 7.78
N THR A 184 -6.62 -3.62 8.38
CA THR A 184 -5.44 -3.02 7.77
C THR A 184 -4.22 -3.32 8.61
N VAL A 185 -3.61 -4.46 8.35
CA VAL A 185 -2.51 -5.02 9.15
C VAL A 185 -1.17 -4.51 8.67
N MET A 186 -0.33 -4.06 9.61
CA MET A 186 1.05 -3.68 9.32
C MET A 186 1.93 -4.92 9.12
N ILE A 187 2.65 -4.96 7.99
CA ILE A 187 3.57 -6.04 7.63
C ILE A 187 4.99 -5.66 8.05
N PRO A 188 5.64 -6.41 8.93
CA PRO A 188 7.01 -6.11 9.34
C PRO A 188 8.01 -6.16 8.18
N GLY A 189 8.98 -5.26 8.20
CA GLY A 189 10.11 -5.27 7.25
C GLY A 189 10.19 -4.10 6.28
N LEU A 190 9.16 -3.24 6.21
CA LEU A 190 9.21 -1.97 5.49
C LEU A 190 9.49 -0.84 6.50
N ASN A 191 10.58 -0.09 6.28
CA ASN A 191 10.90 1.07 7.12
C ASN A 191 10.12 2.30 6.64
N THR A 192 8.91 2.47 7.16
CA THR A 192 7.99 3.56 6.78
C THR A 192 8.20 4.83 7.61
N GLY A 193 8.99 4.77 8.69
CA GLY A 193 9.13 5.84 9.69
C GLY A 193 7.98 5.92 10.69
N MET A 194 6.86 5.29 10.43
CA MET A 194 5.75 5.23 11.38
C MET A 194 6.13 4.46 12.67
N GLU A 195 7.09 3.56 12.57
CA GLU A 195 7.64 2.80 13.71
C GLU A 195 8.40 3.69 14.71
N TYR A 196 8.80 4.90 14.29
CA TYR A 196 9.61 5.83 15.09
C TYR A 196 8.84 7.07 15.54
N VAL A 197 7.66 7.32 15.01
CA VAL A 197 6.82 8.47 15.38
C VAL A 197 5.66 7.98 16.22
N ASP A 198 5.77 8.16 17.52
CA ASP A 198 4.63 8.00 18.42
C ASP A 198 3.72 9.23 18.26
N LEU A 199 2.71 9.08 17.41
CA LEU A 199 1.78 10.18 17.10
C LEU A 199 1.01 10.66 18.34
N ASP A 200 0.85 9.80 19.35
CA ASP A 200 0.12 10.14 20.57
C ASP A 200 0.98 11.00 21.52
N GLN A 201 2.30 11.01 21.32
CA GLN A 201 3.24 11.83 22.10
C GLN A 201 3.74 13.08 21.35
N LEU A 202 3.28 13.32 20.12
CA LEU A 202 3.71 14.49 19.34
C LEU A 202 3.35 15.82 20.00
N TYR A 203 2.25 15.86 20.72
CA TYR A 203 1.73 17.06 21.35
C TYR A 203 1.47 16.83 22.84
N THR A 204 1.84 17.79 23.67
CA THR A 204 1.60 17.75 25.13
C THR A 204 0.15 18.01 25.51
N ALA A 205 -0.60 18.69 24.64
CA ALA A 205 -2.02 18.94 24.77
C ALA A 205 -2.65 18.98 23.36
N ILE A 206 -3.76 18.32 23.19
CA ILE A 206 -4.54 18.28 21.96
C ILE A 206 -5.90 18.91 22.24
N GLU A 207 -6.25 19.94 21.48
CA GLU A 207 -7.55 20.58 21.55
C GLU A 207 -8.58 19.70 20.83
N ASN A 208 -9.78 19.52 21.40
CA ASN A 208 -10.88 18.81 20.75
C ASN A 208 -11.94 19.81 20.27
N VAL A 209 -12.00 20.00 18.97
CA VAL A 209 -13.00 20.85 18.30
C VAL A 209 -14.27 20.03 18.09
N THR A 210 -15.44 20.55 18.49
CA THR A 210 -16.71 19.81 18.41
C THR A 210 -17.70 20.41 17.42
N ALA A 211 -17.65 21.73 17.22
CA ALA A 211 -18.53 22.41 16.27
C ALA A 211 -17.91 22.42 14.86
N THR A 212 -18.74 22.23 13.87
CA THR A 212 -18.31 22.18 12.45
C THR A 212 -17.81 23.54 11.96
N GLU A 213 -18.40 24.63 12.45
CA GLU A 213 -18.03 26.00 12.13
C GLU A 213 -16.64 26.35 12.69
N ASP A 214 -16.35 25.88 13.91
CA ASP A 214 -15.03 26.07 14.55
C ASP A 214 -13.95 25.27 13.78
N LEU A 215 -14.26 24.05 13.35
CA LEU A 215 -13.38 23.26 12.48
C LEU A 215 -13.11 24.00 11.18
N GLN A 216 -14.15 24.49 10.51
CA GLN A 216 -14.01 25.26 9.26
C GLN A 216 -13.12 26.48 9.45
N ALA A 217 -13.34 27.28 10.48
CA ALA A 217 -12.52 28.45 10.80
C ALA A 217 -11.06 28.07 11.06
N ARG A 218 -10.84 26.99 11.83
CA ARG A 218 -9.50 26.49 12.11
C ARG A 218 -8.75 26.06 10.85
N LEU A 219 -9.43 25.31 9.96
CA LEU A 219 -8.85 24.86 8.69
C LEU A 219 -8.56 26.02 7.74
N GLN A 220 -9.32 27.12 7.81
CA GLN A 220 -9.06 28.34 7.04
C GLN A 220 -7.83 29.09 7.54
N ASP A 221 -7.56 29.06 8.85
CA ASP A 221 -6.43 29.76 9.49
C ASP A 221 -5.11 28.96 9.41
N GLU A 222 -5.14 27.71 9.01
CA GLU A 222 -3.94 26.89 8.82
C GLU A 222 -3.05 27.43 7.71
N ALA A 223 -1.71 27.24 7.87
CA ALA A 223 -0.75 27.66 6.85
C ALA A 223 -1.14 27.16 5.45
N CYS A 224 -0.97 28.01 4.43
CA CYS A 224 -1.34 27.67 3.06
C CYS A 224 -0.56 26.48 2.49
N CYS A 225 0.68 26.35 2.93
CA CYS A 225 1.68 25.63 2.16
C CYS A 225 2.70 24.92 3.07
N THR A 226 3.35 23.92 2.50
CA THR A 226 4.54 23.31 3.08
C THR A 226 5.74 24.25 3.00
N THR A 227 6.82 23.89 3.70
CA THR A 227 8.07 24.65 3.68
C THR A 227 9.29 23.74 3.48
N ASN A 228 10.46 24.33 3.26
CA ASN A 228 11.73 23.64 3.42
C ASN A 228 12.04 23.41 4.91
N GLN A 229 13.04 22.60 5.21
CA GLN A 229 13.45 22.26 6.59
C GLN A 229 13.72 23.49 7.49
N LYS A 230 14.17 24.60 6.93
CA LYS A 230 14.49 25.82 7.67
C LYS A 230 13.30 26.78 7.81
N GLY A 231 12.16 26.50 7.16
CA GLY A 231 11.02 27.39 7.11
C GLY A 231 11.26 28.69 6.32
N THR A 232 12.30 28.74 5.48
CA THR A 232 12.73 29.95 4.77
C THR A 232 12.21 30.05 3.32
N ALA A 233 11.61 28.99 2.82
CA ALA A 233 11.02 28.93 1.49
C ALA A 233 9.72 28.13 1.53
N THR A 234 8.72 28.62 0.78
CA THR A 234 7.39 28.00 0.62
C THR A 234 7.45 26.92 -0.44
N GLY A 235 6.80 25.80 -0.16
CA GLY A 235 6.68 24.64 -1.06
C GLY A 235 5.26 24.46 -1.61
N ASP A 236 4.91 23.19 -1.85
CA ASP A 236 3.60 22.83 -2.42
C ASP A 236 2.44 23.23 -1.49
N PRO A 237 1.25 23.54 -2.06
CA PRO A 237 0.09 23.91 -1.26
C PRO A 237 -0.43 22.74 -0.44
N LEU A 238 -0.90 23.03 0.77
CA LEU A 238 -1.65 22.08 1.61
C LEU A 238 -3.10 22.05 1.12
N ASN A 239 -3.43 21.08 0.29
CA ASN A 239 -4.66 21.05 -0.49
C ASN A 239 -5.63 19.93 -0.11
N ILE A 240 -5.30 19.12 0.92
CA ILE A 240 -6.18 18.08 1.46
C ILE A 240 -6.18 18.09 3.00
N VAL A 241 -7.28 17.59 3.58
CA VAL A 241 -7.42 17.34 5.02
C VAL A 241 -8.08 15.99 5.21
N PHE A 242 -7.53 15.13 6.08
CA PHE A 242 -8.12 13.87 6.46
C PHE A 242 -8.57 13.91 7.91
N ILE A 243 -9.80 13.47 8.19
CA ILE A 243 -10.42 13.47 9.51
C ILE A 243 -11.02 12.09 9.76
N GLY A 244 -10.60 11.40 10.80
CA GLY A 244 -11.09 10.08 11.15
C GLY A 244 -10.11 9.30 12.01
N GLU A 245 -10.53 8.11 12.38
CA GLU A 245 -9.63 7.13 13.00
C GLU A 245 -8.54 6.71 12.02
N ARG A 246 -7.31 6.50 12.53
CA ARG A 246 -6.14 6.13 11.69
C ARG A 246 -6.37 4.84 10.92
N SER A 247 -7.04 3.87 11.54
CA SER A 247 -7.45 2.60 10.93
C SER A 247 -8.33 2.80 9.71
N ALA A 248 -9.37 3.65 9.82
CA ALA A 248 -10.29 3.97 8.73
C ALA A 248 -9.58 4.69 7.57
N ILE A 249 -8.71 5.67 7.88
CA ILE A 249 -7.91 6.38 6.89
C ILE A 249 -7.01 5.39 6.14
N MET A 250 -6.26 4.56 6.87
CA MET A 250 -5.35 3.59 6.25
C MET A 250 -6.10 2.54 5.43
N SER A 251 -7.24 2.05 5.93
CA SER A 251 -8.09 1.12 5.21
C SER A 251 -8.57 1.71 3.88
N ALA A 252 -9.10 2.94 3.90
CA ALA A 252 -9.52 3.64 2.69
C ALA A 252 -8.38 3.76 1.66
N MET A 253 -7.20 4.16 2.10
CA MET A 253 -6.04 4.38 1.23
C MET A 253 -5.55 3.07 0.61
N ILE A 254 -5.34 2.03 1.43
CA ILE A 254 -4.83 0.74 0.96
C ILE A 254 -5.83 0.06 0.01
N ARG A 255 -7.13 0.07 0.33
CA ARG A 255 -8.19 -0.42 -0.58
C ARG A 255 -8.15 0.23 -1.96
N ARG A 256 -7.75 1.48 -2.03
CA ARG A 256 -7.63 2.22 -3.30
C ARG A 256 -6.26 2.09 -3.96
N GLY A 257 -5.40 1.18 -3.49
CA GLY A 257 -4.08 0.89 -4.06
C GLY A 257 -3.04 1.98 -3.77
N TRP A 258 -3.22 2.72 -2.69
CA TRP A 258 -2.18 3.57 -2.14
C TRP A 258 -1.24 2.74 -1.28
N HIS A 259 0.06 3.03 -1.34
CA HIS A 259 1.09 2.34 -0.58
C HIS A 259 1.85 3.33 0.27
N VAL A 260 2.21 2.92 1.48
CA VAL A 260 3.07 3.73 2.37
C VAL A 260 4.48 3.80 1.78
N THR A 261 5.10 4.96 1.83
CA THR A 261 6.46 5.15 1.30
C THR A 261 7.52 4.76 2.34
N GLU A 262 8.63 4.16 1.88
CA GLU A 262 9.80 3.96 2.74
C GLU A 262 10.45 5.31 3.09
N ILE A 263 11.11 5.37 4.25
CA ILE A 263 12.02 6.50 4.57
C ILE A 263 13.21 6.46 3.60
N ASN A 264 13.69 7.63 3.22
CA ASN A 264 14.83 7.79 2.32
C ASN A 264 16.14 7.34 2.99
N HIS A 265 16.43 6.04 2.92
CA HIS A 265 17.70 5.44 3.31
C HIS A 265 18.47 4.96 2.08
N MET A 266 19.80 4.76 2.24
CA MET A 266 20.66 4.29 1.15
C MET A 266 20.14 3.00 0.48
N LYS A 267 19.52 2.10 1.23
CA LYS A 267 18.93 0.85 0.69
C LYS A 267 17.70 1.11 -0.21
N SER A 268 16.83 2.02 0.20
CA SER A 268 15.64 2.38 -0.59
C SER A 268 16.01 3.20 -1.83
N ALA A 269 17.02 4.07 -1.75
CA ALA A 269 17.57 4.77 -2.91
C ALA A 269 18.14 3.78 -3.94
N LEU A 270 18.82 2.71 -3.50
CA LEU A 270 19.35 1.66 -4.40
C LEU A 270 18.22 0.84 -5.03
N LYS A 271 17.17 0.48 -4.28
CA LYS A 271 15.97 -0.18 -4.81
C LYS A 271 15.28 0.70 -5.88
N THR A 272 15.14 2.00 -5.61
CA THR A 272 14.53 2.97 -6.55
C THR A 272 15.36 3.07 -7.84
N THR A 273 16.68 3.18 -7.75
CA THR A 273 17.57 3.22 -8.91
C THR A 273 17.49 1.95 -9.73
N ARG A 274 17.46 0.79 -9.06
CA ARG A 274 17.31 -0.52 -9.72
C ARG A 274 15.96 -0.66 -10.41
N SER A 275 14.88 -0.19 -9.77
CA SER A 275 13.53 -0.17 -10.35
C SER A 275 13.45 0.70 -11.60
N PHE A 276 14.08 1.88 -11.55
CA PHE A 276 14.16 2.80 -12.68
C PHE A 276 14.92 2.19 -13.87
N VAL A 277 16.09 1.58 -13.62
CA VAL A 277 16.94 0.99 -14.68
C VAL A 277 16.29 -0.24 -15.33
N PHE A 278 15.56 -1.06 -14.57
CA PHE A 278 14.95 -2.30 -15.07
C PHE A 278 13.45 -2.18 -15.38
N GLY A 279 12.87 -0.98 -15.33
CA GLY A 279 11.45 -0.74 -15.65
C GLY A 279 10.46 -1.43 -14.72
N ARG A 280 10.90 -1.87 -13.54
CA ARG A 280 10.05 -2.52 -12.54
C ARG A 280 9.39 -1.46 -11.65
N GLN A 281 8.13 -1.67 -11.30
CA GLN A 281 7.44 -0.81 -10.33
C GLN A 281 8.01 -1.09 -8.93
N TYR A 282 8.54 -0.03 -8.27
CA TYR A 282 8.83 -0.05 -6.84
C TYR A 282 7.76 0.79 -6.13
N LEU A 283 6.77 0.11 -5.59
CA LEU A 283 5.54 0.72 -5.05
C LEU A 283 5.79 1.54 -3.77
N TYR A 284 6.90 1.31 -3.08
CA TYR A 284 7.24 1.92 -1.78
C TYR A 284 8.39 2.93 -1.87
N SER A 285 8.68 3.41 -3.06
CA SER A 285 9.78 4.37 -3.30
C SER A 285 9.66 5.60 -2.42
N PRO A 286 10.75 6.04 -1.74
CA PRO A 286 10.69 7.22 -0.88
C PRO A 286 10.31 8.47 -1.64
N ILE A 287 9.63 9.37 -0.94
CA ILE A 287 9.31 10.71 -1.42
C ILE A 287 10.18 11.74 -0.67
N SER A 288 10.52 12.83 -1.34
CA SER A 288 11.30 13.92 -0.71
C SER A 288 10.54 14.53 0.46
N PRO A 289 11.22 14.82 1.60
CA PRO A 289 10.57 15.44 2.73
C PRO A 289 10.15 16.87 2.42
N LEU A 290 8.92 17.21 2.78
CA LEU A 290 8.41 18.56 2.93
C LEU A 290 8.14 18.79 4.42
N TYR A 291 8.00 20.04 4.84
CA TYR A 291 7.89 20.40 6.24
C TYR A 291 6.62 21.19 6.52
N HIS A 292 5.95 20.84 7.60
CA HIS A 292 4.84 21.56 8.21
C HIS A 292 4.87 21.34 9.73
N TYR A 293 4.33 22.22 10.53
CA TYR A 293 4.46 22.19 12.00
C TYR A 293 5.91 22.02 12.52
N GLY A 294 6.91 22.50 11.75
CA GLY A 294 8.33 22.40 12.12
C GLY A 294 8.96 21.02 11.94
N ARG A 295 8.26 20.05 11.31
CA ARG A 295 8.75 18.69 11.09
C ARG A 295 8.43 18.18 9.67
N SER A 296 9.11 17.12 9.25
CA SER A 296 8.76 16.41 8.01
C SER A 296 7.40 15.73 8.16
N GLN A 297 6.83 15.26 7.05
CA GLN A 297 5.57 14.52 7.06
C GLN A 297 5.60 13.33 8.01
N ASP A 298 4.51 13.12 8.73
CA ASP A 298 4.30 11.99 9.63
C ASP A 298 3.99 10.72 8.85
N LEU A 299 3.28 10.86 7.71
CA LEU A 299 2.93 9.76 6.81
C LEU A 299 3.12 10.18 5.36
N GLY A 300 3.78 9.34 4.59
CA GLY A 300 3.89 9.45 3.13
C GLY A 300 3.17 8.30 2.44
N LEU A 301 2.34 8.61 1.46
CA LEU A 301 1.62 7.63 0.66
C LEU A 301 1.87 7.89 -0.83
N GLN A 302 1.84 6.84 -1.64
CA GLN A 302 1.93 6.96 -3.09
C GLN A 302 1.07 5.94 -3.79
N LYS A 303 0.62 6.31 -4.98
CA LYS A 303 -0.11 5.43 -5.90
C LYS A 303 0.53 5.51 -7.27
N ALA A 304 1.22 4.44 -7.67
CA ALA A 304 1.84 4.35 -8.99
C ALA A 304 0.78 4.11 -10.08
N ARG A 305 0.91 4.81 -11.22
CA ARG A 305 -0.04 4.65 -12.34
C ARG A 305 0.48 3.68 -13.41
N GLN A 306 1.75 3.77 -13.80
CA GLN A 306 2.38 2.89 -14.79
C GLN A 306 3.87 2.70 -14.54
N SER A 307 4.51 3.66 -13.85
CA SER A 307 5.92 3.64 -13.55
C SER A 307 6.22 4.48 -12.30
N VAL A 308 7.43 4.35 -11.74
CA VAL A 308 7.90 5.16 -10.60
C VAL A 308 7.94 6.65 -10.92
N SER A 309 8.05 7.02 -12.18
CA SER A 309 8.05 8.42 -12.63
C SER A 309 6.66 9.01 -12.88
N ARG A 310 5.59 8.23 -12.70
CA ARG A 310 4.20 8.66 -12.92
C ARG A 310 3.34 8.15 -11.78
N ARG A 311 3.38 8.85 -10.66
CA ARG A 311 2.69 8.48 -9.44
C ARG A 311 2.05 9.70 -8.78
N ASN A 312 0.99 9.46 -8.02
CA ASN A 312 0.45 10.45 -7.10
C ASN A 312 1.16 10.29 -5.75
N HIS A 313 1.44 11.39 -5.08
CA HIS A 313 2.04 11.45 -3.76
C HIS A 313 1.13 12.16 -2.79
N ILE A 314 1.02 11.62 -1.59
CA ILE A 314 0.39 12.29 -0.45
C ILE A 314 1.41 12.39 0.68
N ARG A 315 1.39 13.53 1.36
CA ARG A 315 2.10 13.77 2.61
C ARG A 315 1.10 14.28 3.62
N LEU A 316 1.10 13.69 4.80
CA LEU A 316 0.17 14.03 5.89
C LEU A 316 0.95 14.43 7.15
N TRP A 317 0.43 15.40 7.86
CA TRP A 317 0.88 15.88 9.16
C TRP A 317 -0.29 15.88 10.12
N LEU A 318 -0.14 15.20 11.26
CA LEU A 318 -1.12 15.25 12.34
C LEU A 318 -1.22 16.67 12.88
N ALA A 319 -2.42 17.21 12.95
CA ALA A 319 -2.68 18.55 13.50
C ALA A 319 -2.62 18.52 15.04
N PRO A 320 -2.36 19.67 15.72
CA PRO A 320 -2.38 19.78 17.17
C PRO A 320 -3.79 19.85 17.75
N TYR A 321 -4.80 19.42 17.00
CA TYR A 321 -6.20 19.37 17.41
C TYR A 321 -6.92 18.17 16.78
N ARG A 322 -8.01 17.76 17.42
CA ARG A 322 -8.94 16.73 16.96
C ARG A 322 -10.29 17.35 16.62
N PHE A 323 -11.08 16.65 15.85
CA PHE A 323 -12.47 16.97 15.62
C PHE A 323 -13.37 15.84 16.13
N ARG A 324 -14.16 16.11 17.18
CA ARG A 324 -15.03 15.10 17.83
C ARG A 324 -14.25 13.81 18.15
N ASP A 325 -13.11 13.98 18.80
CA ASP A 325 -12.15 12.95 19.17
C ASP A 325 -11.42 12.24 17.99
N MET A 326 -11.77 12.53 16.75
CA MET A 326 -11.09 12.03 15.55
C MET A 326 -9.82 12.83 15.25
N ASP A 327 -8.76 12.14 14.85
CA ASP A 327 -7.52 12.78 14.41
C ASP A 327 -7.75 13.60 13.14
N VAL A 328 -7.08 14.77 13.07
CA VAL A 328 -7.08 15.66 11.90
C VAL A 328 -5.68 15.68 11.31
N PHE A 329 -5.56 15.39 10.03
CA PHE A 329 -4.31 15.48 9.29
C PHE A 329 -4.41 16.55 8.21
N LEU A 330 -3.50 17.52 8.23
CA LEU A 330 -3.27 18.40 7.08
C LEU A 330 -2.41 17.64 6.05
N GLY A 331 -2.69 17.85 4.77
CA GLY A 331 -2.00 17.13 3.74
C GLY A 331 -1.74 17.91 2.45
N GLN A 332 -0.78 17.39 1.73
CA GLN A 332 -0.40 17.81 0.38
C GLN A 332 -0.52 16.62 -0.56
N ILE A 333 -1.23 16.79 -1.67
CA ILE A 333 -1.24 15.84 -2.77
C ILE A 333 -0.73 16.48 -4.05
N SER A 334 0.10 15.75 -4.78
CA SER A 334 0.58 16.11 -6.11
C SER A 334 0.75 14.89 -7.01
N ARG A 335 0.88 15.14 -8.30
CA ARG A 335 1.07 14.10 -9.32
C ARG A 335 2.38 14.32 -10.05
N ASP A 336 3.23 13.30 -10.10
CA ASP A 336 4.38 13.27 -10.99
C ASP A 336 3.92 12.94 -12.41
N ILE A 337 4.36 13.74 -13.38
CA ILE A 337 4.09 13.53 -14.80
C ILE A 337 5.34 13.17 -15.59
N GLY A 338 6.52 13.36 -15.03
CA GLY A 338 7.79 13.07 -15.69
C GLY A 338 9.00 13.22 -14.78
N VAL A 339 10.16 13.05 -15.38
CA VAL A 339 11.47 13.26 -14.72
C VAL A 339 12.21 14.35 -15.49
N ALA A 340 12.63 15.39 -14.78
CA ALA A 340 13.50 16.44 -15.31
C ALA A 340 14.93 16.25 -14.81
N PHE A 341 15.91 16.56 -15.67
CA PHE A 341 17.33 16.50 -15.35
C PHE A 341 17.89 17.92 -15.23
N PHE A 342 18.30 18.30 -14.03
CA PHE A 342 18.95 19.59 -13.81
C PHE A 342 20.45 19.42 -13.57
N LYS A 343 21.24 20.43 -13.97
CA LYS A 343 22.72 20.37 -13.88
C LYS A 343 23.27 20.13 -12.47
N ASN A 344 22.50 20.41 -11.43
CA ASN A 344 22.95 20.34 -10.03
C ASN A 344 22.24 19.27 -9.19
N THR A 345 21.22 18.59 -9.72
CA THR A 345 20.50 17.48 -9.09
C THR A 345 20.35 16.35 -10.10
N LEU A 346 20.71 15.14 -9.69
CA LEU A 346 20.78 13.99 -10.62
C LEU A 346 19.45 13.71 -11.32
N THR A 347 18.32 13.88 -10.64
CA THR A 347 16.94 13.78 -11.18
C THR A 347 15.96 14.50 -10.28
N THR A 348 15.03 15.27 -10.81
CA THR A 348 13.83 15.74 -10.11
C THR A 348 12.59 15.29 -10.86
N HIS A 349 11.53 14.99 -10.13
CA HIS A 349 10.23 14.72 -10.72
C HIS A 349 9.56 16.06 -11.04
N THR A 350 8.96 16.17 -12.23
CA THR A 350 8.13 17.30 -12.61
C THR A 350 6.69 16.97 -12.22
N ILE A 351 6.05 17.88 -11.49
CA ILE A 351 4.65 17.72 -11.09
C ILE A 351 3.69 18.22 -12.15
N ASP A 352 2.46 17.72 -12.14
CA ASP A 352 1.34 18.31 -12.86
C ASP A 352 1.08 19.71 -12.26
N PRO A 353 1.17 20.79 -13.04
CA PRO A 353 0.99 22.13 -12.50
C PRO A 353 -0.43 22.40 -11.99
N TYR A 354 -1.44 21.70 -12.48
CA TYR A 354 -2.83 21.83 -12.01
C TYR A 354 -3.08 20.88 -10.85
N VAL A 355 -2.55 21.25 -9.66
CA VAL A 355 -2.57 20.39 -8.47
C VAL A 355 -3.99 20.03 -8.01
N ASP A 356 -4.97 20.88 -8.31
CA ASP A 356 -6.38 20.65 -7.97
C ASP A 356 -6.97 19.45 -8.73
N HIS A 357 -6.53 19.16 -9.95
CA HIS A 357 -6.95 17.95 -10.67
C HIS A 357 -6.61 16.66 -9.89
N THR A 358 -5.47 16.66 -9.18
CA THR A 358 -5.07 15.51 -8.38
C THR A 358 -5.86 15.45 -7.07
N ARG A 359 -6.11 16.58 -6.43
CA ARG A 359 -6.97 16.71 -5.24
C ARG A 359 -8.39 16.22 -5.53
N ASP A 360 -9.01 16.72 -6.61
CA ASP A 360 -10.38 16.36 -6.97
C ASP A 360 -10.47 14.89 -7.45
N GLY A 361 -9.44 14.42 -8.14
CA GLY A 361 -9.31 13.01 -8.49
C GLY A 361 -9.25 12.08 -7.27
N LEU A 362 -8.68 12.57 -6.14
CA LEU A 362 -8.66 11.82 -4.89
C LEU A 362 -10.06 11.69 -4.28
N VAL A 363 -10.92 12.71 -4.41
CA VAL A 363 -12.32 12.63 -3.96
C VAL A 363 -13.03 11.46 -4.63
N GLY A 364 -12.97 11.38 -5.97
CA GLY A 364 -13.55 10.26 -6.70
C GLY A 364 -12.91 8.91 -6.36
N ASP A 365 -11.59 8.88 -6.13
CA ASP A 365 -10.89 7.65 -5.76
C ASP A 365 -11.37 7.14 -4.39
N LEU A 366 -11.39 8.00 -3.37
CA LEU A 366 -11.77 7.64 -2.00
C LEU A 366 -13.26 7.36 -1.83
N ALA A 367 -14.13 7.93 -2.66
CA ALA A 367 -15.55 7.59 -2.66
C ALA A 367 -15.78 6.07 -2.85
N TYR A 368 -14.95 5.41 -3.65
CA TYR A 368 -15.00 3.96 -3.85
C TYR A 368 -14.25 3.15 -2.78
N SER A 369 -13.73 3.76 -1.73
CA SER A 369 -13.07 3.04 -0.62
C SER A 369 -14.05 2.36 0.32
N GLN A 370 -15.30 2.81 0.36
CA GLN A 370 -16.34 2.43 1.31
C GLN A 370 -16.06 2.90 2.77
N ASN A 371 -15.00 3.66 2.98
CA ASN A 371 -14.68 4.26 4.30
C ASN A 371 -14.79 5.79 4.29
N LEU A 372 -15.24 6.41 3.18
CA LEU A 372 -15.47 7.84 3.11
C LEU A 372 -16.90 8.14 3.52
N SER A 373 -17.08 8.77 4.68
CA SER A 373 -18.40 9.14 5.20
C SER A 373 -18.84 10.56 4.83
N GLY A 374 -17.86 11.44 4.49
CA GLY A 374 -18.19 12.80 4.10
C GLY A 374 -17.06 13.47 3.35
N VAL A 375 -17.41 14.46 2.53
CA VAL A 375 -16.47 15.30 1.79
C VAL A 375 -16.94 16.75 1.75
N GLY A 376 -16.01 17.68 1.91
CA GLY A 376 -16.26 19.11 1.81
C GLY A 376 -15.05 19.84 1.25
N TYR A 377 -15.19 21.14 1.02
CA TYR A 377 -14.08 21.99 0.60
C TYR A 377 -14.01 23.22 1.51
N VAL A 378 -12.80 23.61 1.89
CA VAL A 378 -12.54 24.79 2.72
C VAL A 378 -11.43 25.63 2.11
N ALA A 379 -11.58 26.95 2.11
CA ALA A 379 -10.53 27.88 1.69
C ALA A 379 -9.34 27.83 2.67
N GLY A 380 -8.19 28.36 2.30
CA GLY A 380 -7.01 28.50 3.17
C GLY A 380 -5.71 27.93 2.59
N SER A 381 -5.80 27.28 1.41
CA SER A 381 -4.60 26.95 0.64
C SER A 381 -4.16 28.14 -0.22
N GLN A 382 -3.04 28.00 -0.94
CA GLN A 382 -2.50 29.07 -1.79
C GLN A 382 -3.29 29.15 -3.11
N VAL A 383 -3.85 30.32 -3.39
CA VAL A 383 -4.33 30.63 -4.75
C VAL A 383 -3.13 30.89 -5.65
N SER A 384 -3.12 30.25 -6.82
CA SER A 384 -2.06 30.43 -7.82
C SER A 384 -2.66 30.31 -9.22
N THR A 385 -2.38 31.27 -10.08
CA THR A 385 -2.93 31.35 -11.43
C THR A 385 -1.80 31.52 -12.45
N GLU A 386 -2.11 31.41 -13.73
CA GLU A 386 -1.13 31.66 -14.82
C GLU A 386 -0.62 33.12 -14.83
N VAL A 387 -1.39 34.06 -14.25
CA VAL A 387 -1.03 35.51 -14.18
C VAL A 387 -0.24 35.79 -12.90
N ASP A 388 -0.59 35.11 -11.80
CA ASP A 388 0.11 35.19 -10.50
C ASP A 388 0.57 33.80 -10.11
N THR A 389 1.67 33.37 -10.73
CA THR A 389 2.19 32.00 -10.65
C THR A 389 3.09 31.82 -9.44
N HIS A 390 2.75 30.85 -8.60
CA HIS A 390 3.59 30.37 -7.52
C HIS A 390 4.39 29.13 -7.92
N TYR A 391 5.50 28.91 -7.21
CA TYR A 391 6.44 27.83 -7.48
C TYR A 391 6.69 27.01 -6.22
N ASN A 392 6.85 25.71 -6.39
CA ASN A 392 7.23 24.84 -5.30
C ASN A 392 8.76 24.87 -5.03
N LEU A 393 9.25 24.03 -4.09
CA LEU A 393 10.67 23.98 -3.74
C LEU A 393 11.58 23.43 -4.84
N THR A 394 11.04 22.79 -5.87
CA THR A 394 11.77 22.26 -7.05
C THR A 394 11.62 23.17 -8.28
N PRO A 395 11.45 24.44 -8.11
CA PRO A 395 10.92 25.54 -8.96
C PRO A 395 9.93 25.12 -10.07
N ASP A 396 9.09 24.12 -9.81
CA ASP A 396 7.98 23.81 -10.71
C ASP A 396 6.81 24.78 -10.45
N PRO A 397 6.19 25.36 -11.49
CA PRO A 397 4.99 26.16 -11.32
C PRO A 397 3.81 25.28 -10.91
N TYR A 398 2.90 25.83 -10.11
CA TYR A 398 1.62 25.19 -9.83
C TYR A 398 0.46 26.18 -9.86
N TYR A 399 -0.71 25.68 -10.15
CA TYR A 399 -1.98 26.42 -10.20
C TYR A 399 -2.99 25.78 -9.27
N SER A 400 -3.70 26.61 -8.50
CA SER A 400 -4.68 26.17 -7.51
C SER A 400 -5.74 27.23 -7.26
N ASP A 401 -6.94 26.79 -7.01
CA ASP A 401 -8.09 27.61 -6.61
C ASP A 401 -8.04 28.06 -5.13
N GLY A 402 -7.08 27.55 -4.35
CA GLY A 402 -6.89 27.90 -2.94
C GLY A 402 -7.79 27.13 -1.97
N TYR A 403 -8.46 26.07 -2.41
CA TYR A 403 -9.28 25.22 -1.55
C TYR A 403 -8.54 23.95 -1.16
N ARG A 404 -8.90 23.44 0.04
CA ARG A 404 -8.56 22.11 0.53
C ARG A 404 -9.78 21.22 0.44
N ALA A 405 -9.62 20.01 -0.11
CA ALA A 405 -10.64 18.97 0.03
C ALA A 405 -10.53 18.35 1.42
N VAL A 406 -11.64 18.26 2.13
CA VAL A 406 -11.73 17.69 3.49
C VAL A 406 -12.48 16.38 3.41
N PHE A 407 -11.85 15.31 3.88
CA PHE A 407 -12.35 13.95 3.83
C PHE A 407 -12.65 13.48 5.25
N PHE A 408 -13.86 12.98 5.48
CA PHE A 408 -14.26 12.36 6.73
C PHE A 408 -14.29 10.85 6.54
N PHE A 409 -13.57 10.13 7.38
CA PHE A 409 -13.46 8.68 7.31
C PHE A 409 -14.22 8.02 8.44
N SER A 410 -14.81 6.85 8.15
CA SER A 410 -15.52 5.98 9.10
C SER A 410 -14.95 4.56 9.02
N GLU A 411 -14.93 3.87 10.15
CA GLU A 411 -14.67 2.42 10.19
C GLU A 411 -15.86 1.63 9.65
N GLU A 412 -17.08 2.21 9.74
CA GLU A 412 -18.28 1.64 9.16
C GLU A 412 -18.30 1.85 7.64
N THR A 413 -18.79 0.86 6.92
CA THR A 413 -18.94 0.91 5.47
C THR A 413 -19.97 1.93 5.05
N THR A 414 -19.59 2.89 4.23
CA THR A 414 -20.46 3.95 3.70
C THR A 414 -20.69 3.72 2.19
N PRO A 415 -21.94 3.48 1.76
CA PRO A 415 -22.32 3.45 0.35
C PRO A 415 -22.08 4.80 -0.35
N LEU A 416 -21.90 4.77 -1.68
CA LEU A 416 -21.61 5.98 -2.46
C LEU A 416 -22.70 7.07 -2.33
N ASP A 417 -23.95 6.65 -2.24
CA ASP A 417 -25.12 7.54 -2.14
C ASP A 417 -25.40 8.05 -0.71
N GLU A 418 -24.64 7.54 0.26
CA GLU A 418 -24.71 7.97 1.66
C GLU A 418 -23.54 8.86 2.08
N ILE A 419 -22.59 9.16 1.16
CA ILE A 419 -21.48 10.06 1.44
C ILE A 419 -22.02 11.49 1.61
N ASP A 420 -21.80 12.09 2.76
CA ASP A 420 -22.21 13.45 3.06
C ASP A 420 -21.43 14.49 2.23
N HIS A 421 -22.14 15.38 1.56
CA HIS A 421 -21.53 16.54 0.91
C HIS A 421 -21.63 17.78 1.81
N ILE A 422 -20.52 18.15 2.45
CA ILE A 422 -20.49 19.26 3.41
C ILE A 422 -20.37 20.58 2.63
N MET A 423 -21.43 21.38 2.70
CA MET A 423 -21.56 22.63 1.94
C MET A 423 -20.88 23.81 2.67
N TRP A 424 -19.55 23.82 2.73
CA TRP A 424 -18.77 24.96 3.25
C TRP A 424 -18.42 26.00 2.19
N LEU A 425 -18.62 25.66 0.92
CA LEU A 425 -18.36 26.57 -0.19
C LEU A 425 -19.54 27.52 -0.43
N PRO A 426 -19.27 28.75 -0.92
CA PRO A 426 -20.32 29.56 -1.52
C PRO A 426 -21.01 28.79 -2.67
N GLN A 427 -22.32 29.00 -2.84
CA GLN A 427 -23.15 28.29 -3.83
C GLN A 427 -22.67 28.36 -5.30
N TRP A 428 -21.63 29.11 -5.58
CA TRP A 428 -21.10 29.40 -6.93
C TRP A 428 -19.60 29.12 -7.06
N HIS A 429 -19.07 28.14 -6.33
CA HIS A 429 -17.73 27.65 -6.61
C HIS A 429 -17.65 27.09 -8.04
N PRO A 430 -16.63 27.44 -8.86
CA PRO A 430 -16.54 27.04 -10.28
C PRO A 430 -16.63 25.53 -10.52
N GLY A 431 -16.19 24.71 -9.56
CA GLY A 431 -16.28 23.24 -9.62
C GLY A 431 -17.66 22.66 -9.31
N LEU A 432 -18.59 23.48 -8.81
CA LEU A 432 -19.95 23.07 -8.44
C LEU A 432 -21.04 23.78 -9.25
N GLN A 433 -20.69 24.58 -10.24
CA GLN A 433 -21.69 25.18 -11.12
C GLN A 433 -22.34 24.06 -11.95
N PRO A 434 -23.65 23.81 -11.82
CA PRO A 434 -24.36 23.10 -12.87
C PRO A 434 -24.13 23.89 -14.15
N ASN A 435 -23.74 23.22 -15.24
CA ASN A 435 -23.62 23.81 -16.57
C ASN A 435 -24.86 24.66 -16.83
N VAL A 436 -24.73 25.96 -16.69
CA VAL A 436 -25.75 26.90 -17.17
C VAL A 436 -25.52 26.97 -18.68
N GLU A 437 -26.37 26.28 -19.43
CA GLU A 437 -26.49 26.42 -20.87
C GLU A 437 -26.79 27.87 -21.26
#